data_2ad96cc319831252f73b2d3889fc8a35
#
_entry.id   2ad96cc319831252f73b2d3889fc8a35
#
_cell.length_a   1.000
_cell.length_b   1.000
_cell.length_c   1.000
_cell.angle_alpha   90.00
_cell.angle_beta   90.00
_cell.angle_gamma   90.00
#
_symmetry.space_group_name_H-M   'P 1'
#
loop_
_entity.id
_entity.type
_entity.pdbx_description
1 polymer ?
#
loop_
_entity_poly.entity_id
_entity_poly.type
_entity_poly.pdbx_seq_one_letter_code
_entity_poly.pdbx_strand_id
1 'polypeptide(L)'
;MKFNWVETELTGKEFAIADITNNGNKEGQVIVIRSAKEDSIQVNVRHHVYSYNKAVGLPHLLEHCIFGTVWNGKPMFEAMSELANMGIDLNAGTSIKDICVQMDVSKCMDENKYKNDAVYQKMAEASRYTDIFNNLAQICKNLYVNKISEEYFNKEKSIVSSELEQRHPGDKQNIKKFTVPLCLYGDKVSAIGSRWNILNIPYEFINYARTRVFSKENLKTIEIIMPNFVSLEDLENLFLNPLFDALESNSKESRTMTVSKEVKEIVDENMMIRYAPSSKSFQMESIGFNNHFKRGQVFTPKFKKAFNTVPVRGVIINVPTTKYDINSILNVDDIACQLAINFINNELNRFYREKYPYSYGVSMMTTAWRHKKNYGARSFILELNDGVSQEDFLNSIKEFNDYVTGDAGSYNKRLTEARRIHIENFKKQWHSYCMSEFAGMRTDLIVQILFGSYADSAEEKIAVLNSLKAEDGMLFPKVITDSYNESKVTLALIDEYVKKIIDGWKINMLFSENVIEDNEEPKKEPKKEFKKEFKKEFKKDFKSGDKKPYKKNDKPYKKK
;
A
#
# COMPACT_ATOMS: atom_id res chain seq x y z
N MET A 1 11.39 -9.30 24.98
CA MET A 1 11.57 -10.35 23.94
C MET A 1 13.00 -10.25 23.43
N LYS A 2 13.69 -11.34 23.08
CA LYS A 2 15.03 -11.27 22.47
C LYS A 2 14.92 -11.61 21.00
N PHE A 3 15.49 -10.77 20.14
CA PHE A 3 15.46 -10.95 18.69
C PHE A 3 16.73 -11.68 18.25
N ASN A 4 16.56 -12.61 17.31
CA ASN A 4 17.68 -13.28 16.65
C ASN A 4 17.96 -12.53 15.34
N TRP A 5 18.84 -11.55 15.42
CA TRP A 5 19.24 -10.75 14.29
C TRP A 5 20.14 -11.51 13.32
N VAL A 6 19.80 -11.44 12.05
CA VAL A 6 20.69 -11.83 10.95
C VAL A 6 21.08 -10.56 10.22
N GLU A 7 22.38 -10.30 10.10
CA GLU A 7 22.92 -9.03 9.67
C GLU A 7 23.77 -9.16 8.40
N THR A 8 23.80 -8.09 7.61
CA THR A 8 24.73 -7.90 6.49
C THR A 8 24.91 -6.44 6.18
N GLU A 9 25.98 -6.13 5.47
CA GLU A 9 26.24 -4.81 4.90
C GLU A 9 26.21 -4.89 3.37
N LEU A 10 25.58 -3.90 2.74
CA LEU A 10 25.55 -3.75 1.29
C LEU A 10 25.66 -2.26 0.95
N THR A 11 26.72 -1.86 0.24
CA THR A 11 26.95 -0.49 -0.23
C THR A 11 26.97 0.57 0.88
N GLY A 12 27.59 0.25 2.03
CA GLY A 12 27.68 1.14 3.19
C GLY A 12 26.38 1.29 3.99
N LYS A 13 25.40 0.43 3.73
CA LYS A 13 24.16 0.32 4.51
C LYS A 13 24.12 -1.03 5.21
N GLU A 14 23.83 -0.99 6.50
CA GLU A 14 23.71 -2.17 7.33
C GLU A 14 22.25 -2.66 7.34
N PHE A 15 22.04 -3.94 7.14
CA PHE A 15 20.73 -4.59 7.19
C PHE A 15 20.70 -5.57 8.35
N ALA A 16 19.72 -5.45 9.21
CA ALA A 16 19.45 -6.41 10.28
C ALA A 16 18.00 -6.87 10.17
N ILE A 17 17.77 -8.18 10.09
CA ILE A 17 16.44 -8.77 9.95
C ILE A 17 16.26 -9.83 11.03
N ALA A 18 15.10 -9.80 11.69
CA ALA A 18 14.71 -10.83 12.65
C ALA A 18 13.30 -11.35 12.35
N ASP A 19 13.13 -12.67 12.33
CA ASP A 19 11.82 -13.30 12.27
C ASP A 19 11.13 -13.27 13.64
N ILE A 20 9.86 -12.89 13.65
CA ILE A 20 9.00 -12.96 14.82
C ILE A 20 8.28 -14.29 14.78
N THR A 21 8.59 -15.14 15.74
CA THR A 21 8.02 -16.49 15.81
C THR A 21 7.19 -16.68 17.08
N ASN A 22 6.15 -17.49 16.98
CA ASN A 22 5.36 -17.96 18.11
C ASN A 22 5.10 -19.46 17.95
N ASN A 23 5.53 -20.25 18.93
CA ASN A 23 5.42 -21.71 18.88
C ASN A 23 5.97 -22.33 17.58
N GLY A 24 7.07 -21.78 17.06
CA GLY A 24 7.70 -22.21 15.82
C GLY A 24 7.04 -21.71 14.53
N ASN A 25 5.92 -21.03 14.61
CA ASN A 25 5.28 -20.40 13.46
C ASN A 25 5.74 -18.94 13.31
N LYS A 26 6.09 -18.56 12.08
CA LYS A 26 6.43 -17.19 11.76
C LYS A 26 5.18 -16.31 11.76
N GLU A 27 5.19 -15.25 12.57
CA GLU A 27 4.11 -14.28 12.67
C GLU A 27 4.39 -12.99 11.89
N GLY A 28 5.64 -12.52 11.91
CA GLY A 28 6.04 -11.30 11.23
C GLY A 28 7.55 -11.18 11.10
N GLN A 29 8.04 -9.98 10.76
CA GLN A 29 9.46 -9.65 10.69
C GLN A 29 9.73 -8.25 11.21
N VAL A 30 10.90 -8.06 11.81
CA VAL A 30 11.52 -6.75 11.99
C VAL A 30 12.63 -6.59 10.95
N ILE A 31 12.62 -5.50 10.23
CA ILE A 31 13.60 -5.16 9.18
C ILE A 31 14.18 -3.81 9.53
N VAL A 32 15.48 -3.75 9.78
CA VAL A 32 16.21 -2.55 10.14
C VAL A 32 17.25 -2.23 9.07
N ILE A 33 17.27 -0.99 8.61
CA ILE A 33 18.30 -0.45 7.72
C ILE A 33 19.01 0.68 8.46
N ARG A 34 20.33 0.57 8.61
CA ARG A 34 21.16 1.55 9.29
C ARG A 34 22.18 2.16 8.35
N SER A 35 22.50 3.43 8.55
CA SER A 35 23.58 4.11 7.81
C SER A 35 24.28 5.14 8.69
N ALA A 36 25.59 5.28 8.50
CA ALA A 36 26.38 6.33 9.15
C ALA A 36 26.03 7.76 8.68
N LYS A 37 25.34 7.86 7.54
CA LYS A 37 24.93 9.13 6.93
C LYS A 37 23.46 9.48 7.21
N GLU A 38 22.74 8.59 7.88
CA GLU A 38 21.38 8.83 8.30
C GLU A 38 21.35 9.58 9.62
N ASP A 39 20.54 10.62 9.71
CA ASP A 39 20.28 11.39 10.92
C ASP A 39 18.79 11.49 11.26
N SER A 40 17.95 10.81 10.47
CA SER A 40 16.51 10.67 10.68
C SER A 40 16.14 9.26 11.14
N ILE A 41 14.93 9.10 11.66
CA ILE A 41 14.36 7.79 11.98
C ILE A 41 13.03 7.67 11.24
N GLN A 42 12.82 6.55 10.55
CA GLN A 42 11.55 6.20 9.94
C GLN A 42 11.10 4.84 10.48
N VAL A 43 9.89 4.79 10.99
CA VAL A 43 9.29 3.55 11.52
C VAL A 43 7.95 3.30 10.84
N ASN A 44 7.79 2.13 10.25
CA ASN A 44 6.55 1.64 9.69
C ASN A 44 6.13 0.35 10.40
N VAL A 45 5.01 0.37 11.09
CA VAL A 45 4.44 -0.82 11.74
C VAL A 45 3.23 -1.27 10.94
N ARG A 46 3.33 -2.43 10.30
CA ARG A 46 2.28 -2.98 9.43
C ARG A 46 1.59 -4.17 10.07
N HIS A 47 0.27 -4.13 10.03
CA HIS A 47 -0.59 -5.22 10.47
C HIS A 47 -1.41 -5.77 9.32
N HIS A 48 -1.59 -7.08 9.27
CA HIS A 48 -2.44 -7.70 8.26
C HIS A 48 -3.90 -7.28 8.44
N VAL A 49 -4.52 -6.89 7.35
CA VAL A 49 -5.98 -6.73 7.26
C VAL A 49 -6.44 -7.15 5.88
N TYR A 50 -7.72 -7.45 5.79
CA TYR A 50 -8.35 -7.70 4.51
C TYR A 50 -9.74 -7.06 4.48
N SER A 51 -9.93 -6.15 3.57
CA SER A 51 -11.19 -5.42 3.42
C SER A 51 -12.09 -6.16 2.41
N TYR A 52 -12.78 -7.18 2.88
CA TYR A 52 -13.50 -8.12 2.06
C TYR A 52 -14.94 -8.33 2.51
N ASN A 53 -15.85 -8.55 1.55
CA ASN A 53 -17.25 -8.92 1.77
C ASN A 53 -17.95 -8.04 2.83
N LYS A 54 -18.24 -8.57 4.02
CA LYS A 54 -18.92 -7.85 5.10
C LYS A 54 -18.02 -6.82 5.81
N ALA A 55 -16.70 -6.95 5.70
CA ALA A 55 -15.72 -6.06 6.33
C ALA A 55 -15.21 -4.96 5.39
N VAL A 56 -15.83 -4.76 4.22
CA VAL A 56 -15.40 -3.74 3.25
C VAL A 56 -15.47 -2.35 3.88
N GLY A 57 -14.31 -1.67 3.95
CA GLY A 57 -14.13 -0.34 4.54
C GLY A 57 -13.91 -0.32 6.05
N LEU A 58 -14.12 -1.43 6.79
CA LEU A 58 -13.86 -1.49 8.22
C LEU A 58 -12.39 -1.24 8.58
N PRO A 59 -11.37 -1.80 7.85
CA PRO A 59 -9.97 -1.49 8.11
C PRO A 59 -9.64 -0.01 8.00
N HIS A 60 -10.14 0.67 6.98
CA HIS A 60 -9.90 2.11 6.78
C HIS A 60 -10.57 2.96 7.87
N LEU A 61 -11.81 2.60 8.24
CA LEU A 61 -12.47 3.27 9.36
C LEU A 61 -11.71 3.04 10.68
N LEU A 62 -11.15 1.83 10.89
CA LEU A 62 -10.31 1.55 12.07
C LEU A 62 -9.05 2.42 12.08
N GLU A 63 -8.39 2.58 10.94
CA GLU A 63 -7.23 3.47 10.81
C GLU A 63 -7.56 4.90 11.27
N HIS A 64 -8.64 5.48 10.78
CA HIS A 64 -9.10 6.80 11.26
C HIS A 64 -9.40 6.81 12.75
N CYS A 65 -10.06 5.78 13.25
CA CYS A 65 -10.52 5.73 14.64
C CYS A 65 -9.38 5.61 15.67
N ILE A 66 -8.23 5.04 15.34
CA ILE A 66 -7.11 4.94 16.29
C ILE A 66 -6.55 6.32 16.67
N PHE A 67 -6.68 7.33 15.82
CA PHE A 67 -6.28 8.70 16.13
C PHE A 67 -7.21 9.41 17.13
N GLY A 68 -8.35 8.82 17.47
CA GLY A 68 -9.21 9.27 18.57
C GLY A 68 -8.76 8.82 19.94
N THR A 69 -7.70 8.02 20.04
CA THR A 69 -7.10 7.60 21.31
C THR A 69 -6.37 8.75 22.00
N VAL A 70 -6.19 8.66 23.31
CA VAL A 70 -5.74 9.79 24.13
C VAL A 70 -4.21 9.81 24.24
N TRP A 71 -3.61 10.95 23.96
CA TRP A 71 -2.23 11.32 24.23
C TRP A 71 -2.19 12.54 25.14
N ASN A 72 -1.54 12.43 26.31
CA ASN A 72 -1.42 13.52 27.28
C ASN A 72 -2.75 14.24 27.60
N GLY A 73 -3.85 13.48 27.70
CA GLY A 73 -5.19 14.00 27.99
C GLY A 73 -5.95 14.59 26.81
N LYS A 74 -5.38 14.56 25.60
CA LYS A 74 -6.00 15.02 24.35
C LYS A 74 -6.13 13.88 23.35
N PRO A 75 -7.12 13.90 22.44
CA PRO A 75 -7.14 12.99 21.30
C PRO A 75 -5.84 13.07 20.50
N MET A 76 -5.34 11.95 20.00
CA MET A 76 -4.07 11.87 19.29
C MET A 76 -4.01 12.83 18.09
N PHE A 77 -5.10 12.99 17.34
CA PHE A 77 -5.13 13.90 16.20
C PHE A 77 -4.95 15.38 16.60
N GLU A 78 -5.34 15.78 17.83
CA GLU A 78 -5.08 17.13 18.37
C GLU A 78 -3.62 17.26 18.84
N ALA A 79 -3.05 16.16 19.33
CA ALA A 79 -1.65 16.11 19.78
C ALA A 79 -0.63 16.06 18.62
N MET A 80 -1.07 15.80 17.37
CA MET A 80 -0.17 15.73 16.21
C MET A 80 0.67 17.01 16.04
N SER A 81 0.12 18.18 16.33
CA SER A 81 0.88 19.44 16.27
C SER A 81 1.98 19.51 17.35
N GLU A 82 1.76 18.92 18.54
CA GLU A 82 2.76 18.83 19.60
C GLU A 82 3.85 17.84 19.19
N LEU A 83 3.48 16.71 18.60
CA LEU A 83 4.43 15.72 18.06
C LEU A 83 5.28 16.32 16.93
N ALA A 84 4.66 17.06 16.01
CA ALA A 84 5.38 17.76 14.94
C ALA A 84 6.40 18.78 15.49
N ASN A 85 6.08 19.48 16.59
CA ASN A 85 7.03 20.36 17.27
C ASN A 85 8.19 19.59 17.91
N MET A 86 8.00 18.30 18.21
CA MET A 86 9.06 17.39 18.67
C MET A 86 9.83 16.75 17.49
N GLY A 87 9.51 17.13 16.26
CA GLY A 87 10.10 16.56 15.03
C GLY A 87 9.55 15.20 14.66
N ILE A 88 8.42 14.78 15.24
CA ILE A 88 7.76 13.50 14.96
C ILE A 88 6.54 13.76 14.06
N ASP A 89 6.59 13.25 12.83
CA ASP A 89 5.44 13.21 11.92
C ASP A 89 4.77 11.84 12.03
N LEU A 90 3.47 11.83 12.38
CA LEU A 90 2.67 10.64 12.59
C LEU A 90 1.60 10.55 11.52
N ASN A 91 1.57 9.44 10.81
CA ASN A 91 0.58 9.14 9.78
C ASN A 91 0.15 7.68 9.83
N ALA A 92 -0.94 7.35 9.14
CA ALA A 92 -1.30 5.96 8.89
C ALA A 92 -1.91 5.82 7.48
N GLY A 93 -1.97 4.59 7.00
CA GLY A 93 -2.55 4.28 5.71
C GLY A 93 -3.06 2.85 5.65
N THR A 94 -4.19 2.67 4.98
CA THR A 94 -4.82 1.38 4.77
C THR A 94 -4.75 0.97 3.32
N SER A 95 -4.18 -0.21 3.08
CA SER A 95 -4.30 -0.94 1.83
C SER A 95 -5.34 -2.05 1.93
N ILE A 96 -5.60 -2.76 0.83
CA ILE A 96 -6.45 -3.96 0.89
C ILE A 96 -5.84 -5.12 1.70
N LYS A 97 -4.60 -5.01 2.15
CA LYS A 97 -3.83 -6.09 2.77
C LYS A 97 -3.21 -5.74 4.12
N ASP A 98 -3.08 -4.47 4.42
CA ASP A 98 -2.47 -4.01 5.67
C ASP A 98 -2.95 -2.62 6.08
N ILE A 99 -2.89 -2.39 7.40
CA ILE A 99 -2.83 -1.06 7.99
C ILE A 99 -1.38 -0.81 8.37
N CYS A 100 -0.85 0.34 7.97
CA CYS A 100 0.49 0.81 8.28
C CYS A 100 0.40 2.06 9.14
N VAL A 101 1.00 2.04 10.33
CA VAL A 101 1.28 3.23 11.12
C VAL A 101 2.69 3.68 10.81
N GLN A 102 2.84 4.93 10.42
CA GLN A 102 4.09 5.55 9.96
C GLN A 102 4.49 6.65 10.94
N MET A 103 5.73 6.62 11.38
CA MET A 103 6.31 7.61 12.27
C MET A 103 7.66 8.03 11.69
N ASP A 104 7.74 9.28 11.25
CA ASP A 104 8.95 9.86 10.68
C ASP A 104 9.51 10.89 11.65
N VAL A 105 10.78 10.75 11.99
CA VAL A 105 11.50 11.68 12.87
C VAL A 105 12.55 12.40 12.06
N SER A 106 12.40 13.71 11.97
CA SER A 106 13.20 14.55 11.07
C SER A 106 14.67 14.62 11.46
N LYS A 107 15.00 14.43 12.73
CA LYS A 107 16.38 14.47 13.21
C LYS A 107 16.59 13.67 14.49
N CYS A 108 17.65 12.86 14.49
CA CYS A 108 18.12 12.07 15.62
C CYS A 108 19.60 12.36 15.86
N MET A 109 20.00 12.58 17.11
CA MET A 109 21.36 12.97 17.46
C MET A 109 22.04 11.90 18.34
N ASP A 110 23.33 11.69 18.07
CA ASP A 110 24.20 10.84 18.88
C ASP A 110 24.58 11.54 20.18
N GLU A 111 23.94 11.14 21.26
CA GLU A 111 24.19 11.71 22.61
C GLU A 111 25.64 11.50 23.08
N ASN A 112 26.30 10.47 22.58
CA ASN A 112 27.64 10.10 23.01
C ASN A 112 28.75 10.93 22.35
N LYS A 113 28.49 11.38 21.11
CA LYS A 113 29.48 12.10 20.29
C LYS A 113 29.89 13.47 20.88
N TYR A 114 29.00 14.12 21.63
CA TYR A 114 29.15 15.50 22.06
C TYR A 114 28.92 15.68 23.58
N LYS A 115 29.20 14.65 24.38
CA LYS A 115 29.00 14.65 25.84
C LYS A 115 29.61 15.86 26.58
N ASN A 116 30.66 16.46 26.02
CA ASN A 116 31.40 17.56 26.65
C ASN A 116 31.07 18.95 26.08
N ASP A 117 30.12 19.05 25.13
CA ASP A 117 29.71 20.31 24.52
C ASP A 117 28.35 20.77 25.06
N ALA A 118 28.37 21.74 25.99
CA ALA A 118 27.17 22.24 26.66
C ALA A 118 26.18 22.95 25.71
N VAL A 119 26.64 23.51 24.59
CA VAL A 119 25.79 24.14 23.58
C VAL A 119 25.09 23.06 22.80
N TYR A 120 25.85 22.04 22.40
CA TYR A 120 25.31 20.90 21.65
C TYR A 120 24.34 20.07 22.50
N GLN A 121 24.63 19.87 23.79
CA GLN A 121 23.71 19.18 24.70
C GLN A 121 22.34 19.87 24.80
N LYS A 122 22.32 21.21 24.86
CA LYS A 122 21.07 21.98 24.84
C LYS A 122 20.29 21.81 23.51
N MET A 123 21.01 21.78 22.40
CA MET A 123 20.40 21.54 21.08
C MET A 123 19.94 20.09 20.91
N ALA A 124 20.63 19.16 21.55
CA ALA A 124 20.36 17.73 21.48
C ALA A 124 19.20 17.27 22.38
N GLU A 125 18.83 18.06 23.41
CA GLU A 125 17.79 17.67 24.38
C GLU A 125 16.48 17.22 23.75
N ALA A 126 16.06 17.85 22.66
CA ALA A 126 14.82 17.48 21.95
C ALA A 126 15.00 16.38 20.89
N SER A 127 16.23 15.97 20.58
CA SER A 127 16.56 15.06 19.49
C SER A 127 17.36 13.83 19.93
N ARG A 128 17.36 13.52 21.22
CA ARG A 128 18.00 12.32 21.76
C ARG A 128 17.29 11.07 21.29
N TYR A 129 18.02 10.12 20.74
CA TYR A 129 17.42 8.89 20.24
C TYR A 129 16.68 8.10 21.33
N THR A 130 17.16 8.16 22.59
CA THR A 130 16.50 7.50 23.73
C THR A 130 15.11 8.07 24.00
N ASP A 131 14.96 9.40 23.99
CA ASP A 131 13.68 10.07 24.18
C ASP A 131 12.75 9.85 22.98
N ILE A 132 13.31 9.89 21.77
CA ILE A 132 12.59 9.62 20.52
C ILE A 132 11.98 8.23 20.56
N PHE A 133 12.77 7.17 20.78
CA PHE A 133 12.25 5.81 20.78
C PHE A 133 11.24 5.55 21.89
N ASN A 134 11.43 6.13 23.08
CA ASN A 134 10.44 6.08 24.15
C ASN A 134 9.11 6.73 23.74
N ASN A 135 9.16 7.88 23.06
CA ASN A 135 7.97 8.56 22.54
C ASN A 135 7.29 7.73 21.45
N LEU A 136 8.04 7.17 20.50
CA LEU A 136 7.49 6.30 19.45
C LEU A 136 6.79 5.06 20.05
N ALA A 137 7.40 4.44 21.05
CA ALA A 137 6.79 3.31 21.76
C ALA A 137 5.51 3.70 22.48
N GLN A 138 5.48 4.86 23.14
CA GLN A 138 4.30 5.38 23.82
C GLN A 138 3.18 5.75 22.83
N ILE A 139 3.52 6.30 21.66
CA ILE A 139 2.57 6.56 20.57
C ILE A 139 1.90 5.24 20.15
N CYS A 140 2.69 4.22 19.80
CA CYS A 140 2.15 2.91 19.43
C CYS A 140 1.26 2.32 20.51
N LYS A 141 1.69 2.38 21.77
CA LYS A 141 0.88 1.91 22.90
C LYS A 141 -0.46 2.63 22.98
N ASN A 142 -0.48 3.94 22.83
CA ASN A 142 -1.72 4.72 22.89
C ASN A 142 -2.65 4.41 21.72
N LEU A 143 -2.12 4.35 20.50
CA LEU A 143 -2.91 4.04 19.30
C LEU A 143 -3.53 2.64 19.36
N TYR A 144 -2.79 1.66 19.89
CA TYR A 144 -3.20 0.26 19.80
C TYR A 144 -4.04 -0.21 21.00
N VAL A 145 -3.71 0.21 22.22
CA VAL A 145 -4.31 -0.35 23.43
C VAL A 145 -5.53 0.43 23.91
N ASN A 146 -5.55 1.76 23.70
CA ASN A 146 -6.63 2.57 24.21
C ASN A 146 -7.94 2.31 23.44
N LYS A 147 -9.07 2.31 24.20
CA LYS A 147 -10.40 2.12 23.61
C LYS A 147 -10.82 3.35 22.82
N ILE A 148 -11.43 3.10 21.68
CA ILE A 148 -12.06 4.11 20.82
C ILE A 148 -13.43 4.42 21.40
N SER A 149 -13.77 5.71 21.62
CA SER A 149 -15.07 6.14 22.09
C SER A 149 -16.13 6.08 20.99
N GLU A 150 -17.39 5.89 21.37
CA GLU A 150 -18.50 5.87 20.41
C GLU A 150 -18.70 7.23 19.73
N GLU A 151 -18.50 8.32 20.47
CA GLU A 151 -18.58 9.68 19.95
C GLU A 151 -17.55 9.90 18.82
N TYR A 152 -16.29 9.54 19.06
CA TYR A 152 -15.24 9.68 18.08
C TYR A 152 -15.46 8.77 16.87
N PHE A 153 -15.87 7.52 17.09
CA PHE A 153 -16.23 6.60 16.02
C PHE A 153 -17.30 7.17 15.09
N ASN A 154 -18.38 7.74 15.64
CA ASN A 154 -19.46 8.32 14.85
C ASN A 154 -19.00 9.58 14.09
N LYS A 155 -18.09 10.37 14.66
CA LYS A 155 -17.45 11.50 13.99
C LYS A 155 -16.63 11.00 12.76
N GLU A 156 -15.78 10.00 12.96
CA GLU A 156 -14.92 9.47 11.90
C GLU A 156 -15.71 8.79 10.77
N LYS A 157 -16.81 8.12 11.05
CA LYS A 157 -17.72 7.63 9.99
C LYS A 157 -18.15 8.74 9.03
N SER A 158 -18.46 9.91 9.56
CA SER A 158 -18.85 11.06 8.73
C SER A 158 -17.67 11.64 7.96
N ILE A 159 -16.48 11.66 8.55
CA ILE A 159 -15.24 12.14 7.91
C ILE A 159 -14.85 11.19 6.77
N VAL A 160 -14.77 9.89 7.02
CA VAL A 160 -14.45 8.88 5.99
C VAL A 160 -15.48 8.88 4.86
N SER A 161 -16.77 9.07 5.20
CA SER A 161 -17.81 9.22 4.18
C SER A 161 -17.60 10.45 3.29
N SER A 162 -17.17 11.57 3.88
CA SER A 162 -16.88 12.81 3.14
C SER A 162 -15.60 12.67 2.31
N GLU A 163 -14.58 11.99 2.82
CA GLU A 163 -13.36 11.66 2.10
C GLU A 163 -13.65 10.82 0.85
N LEU A 164 -14.53 9.82 0.98
CA LEU A 164 -14.99 9.04 -0.16
C LEU A 164 -15.60 9.91 -1.27
N GLU A 165 -16.42 10.90 -0.89
CA GLU A 165 -17.03 11.82 -1.84
C GLU A 165 -16.00 12.77 -2.48
N GLN A 166 -14.99 13.19 -1.73
CA GLN A 166 -13.95 14.12 -2.23
C GLN A 166 -12.89 13.43 -3.10
N ARG A 167 -12.41 12.27 -2.65
CA ARG A 167 -11.35 11.52 -3.38
C ARG A 167 -11.88 10.82 -4.63
N HIS A 168 -13.19 10.62 -4.72
CA HIS A 168 -13.84 9.87 -5.80
C HIS A 168 -15.06 10.62 -6.35
N PRO A 169 -14.89 11.88 -6.78
CA PRO A 169 -16.00 12.68 -7.31
C PRO A 169 -16.51 12.17 -8.67
N GLY A 170 -15.93 11.11 -9.20
CA GLY A 170 -16.32 10.58 -10.50
C GLY A 170 -16.03 9.09 -10.67
N ASP A 171 -16.72 8.50 -11.62
CA ASP A 171 -16.80 7.07 -11.86
C ASP A 171 -15.54 6.44 -12.40
N LYS A 172 -14.70 7.19 -13.08
CA LYS A 172 -13.46 6.69 -13.68
C LYS A 172 -12.52 6.06 -12.65
N GLN A 173 -12.47 6.61 -11.43
CA GLN A 173 -11.67 6.03 -10.35
C GLN A 173 -12.38 4.83 -9.67
N ASN A 174 -13.71 4.82 -9.68
CA ASN A 174 -14.49 3.71 -9.15
C ASN A 174 -14.28 2.43 -9.99
N ILE A 175 -14.09 2.53 -11.30
CA ILE A 175 -13.75 1.38 -12.15
C ILE A 175 -12.51 0.67 -11.59
N LYS A 176 -11.42 1.41 -11.36
CA LYS A 176 -10.15 0.83 -10.88
C LYS A 176 -10.29 0.20 -9.49
N LYS A 177 -11.08 0.83 -8.60
CA LYS A 177 -11.19 0.39 -7.20
C LYS A 177 -12.13 -0.78 -6.98
N PHE A 178 -13.25 -0.81 -7.67
CA PHE A 178 -14.28 -1.83 -7.43
C PHE A 178 -14.29 -2.91 -8.50
N THR A 179 -14.03 -2.55 -9.73
CA THR A 179 -14.14 -3.46 -10.86
C THR A 179 -12.91 -4.34 -11.02
N VAL A 180 -11.71 -3.80 -10.79
CA VAL A 180 -10.49 -4.61 -10.87
C VAL A 180 -10.50 -5.73 -9.83
N PRO A 181 -10.75 -5.48 -8.54
CA PRO A 181 -10.91 -6.55 -7.57
C PRO A 181 -12.03 -7.52 -7.91
N LEU A 182 -13.20 -7.03 -8.33
CA LEU A 182 -14.31 -7.88 -8.75
C LEU A 182 -13.93 -8.79 -9.91
N CYS A 183 -13.25 -8.26 -10.93
CA CYS A 183 -12.82 -9.03 -12.09
C CYS A 183 -11.69 -10.00 -11.78
N LEU A 184 -10.80 -9.65 -10.83
CA LEU A 184 -9.67 -10.49 -10.45
C LEU A 184 -10.06 -11.58 -9.46
N TYR A 185 -10.96 -11.28 -8.53
CA TYR A 185 -11.23 -12.12 -7.37
C TYR A 185 -12.67 -12.60 -7.29
N GLY A 186 -13.53 -12.14 -8.18
CA GLY A 186 -14.95 -12.48 -8.20
C GLY A 186 -15.75 -11.87 -7.06
N ASP A 187 -15.16 -10.94 -6.28
CA ASP A 187 -15.82 -10.38 -5.11
C ASP A 187 -15.43 -8.92 -4.83
N LYS A 188 -16.21 -8.28 -3.95
CA LYS A 188 -16.01 -6.89 -3.56
C LYS A 188 -14.85 -6.79 -2.58
N VAL A 189 -13.73 -6.28 -3.04
CA VAL A 189 -12.55 -5.96 -2.22
C VAL A 189 -12.23 -4.49 -2.38
N SER A 190 -12.23 -3.73 -1.31
CA SER A 190 -11.89 -2.32 -1.33
C SER A 190 -11.33 -1.89 0.02
N ALA A 191 -10.21 -1.16 0.03
CA ALA A 191 -9.64 -0.63 1.27
C ALA A 191 -10.60 0.37 1.92
N ILE A 192 -11.18 1.27 1.12
CA ILE A 192 -11.99 2.39 1.62
C ILE A 192 -13.49 2.06 1.73
N GLY A 193 -13.96 1.05 1.00
CA GLY A 193 -15.37 0.68 0.99
C GLY A 193 -16.26 1.62 0.18
N SER A 194 -17.54 1.58 0.49
CA SER A 194 -18.55 2.50 -0.03
C SER A 194 -19.17 3.31 1.12
N ARG A 195 -19.81 4.43 0.79
CA ARG A 195 -20.53 5.22 1.78
C ARG A 195 -21.53 4.39 2.57
N TRP A 196 -22.27 3.53 1.89
CA TRP A 196 -23.23 2.64 2.54
C TRP A 196 -22.55 1.67 3.52
N ASN A 197 -21.42 1.06 3.13
CA ASN A 197 -20.66 0.19 4.01
C ASN A 197 -20.23 0.93 5.26
N ILE A 198 -19.58 2.10 5.11
CA ILE A 198 -19.05 2.88 6.24
C ILE A 198 -20.15 3.32 7.21
N LEU A 199 -21.25 3.87 6.69
CA LEU A 199 -22.34 4.37 7.54
C LEU A 199 -23.07 3.26 8.30
N ASN A 200 -23.04 2.02 7.80
CA ASN A 200 -23.70 0.88 8.42
C ASN A 200 -22.79 0.01 9.31
N ILE A 201 -21.51 0.37 9.50
CA ILE A 201 -20.63 -0.34 10.46
C ILE A 201 -21.09 0.00 11.88
N PRO A 202 -21.47 -0.99 12.72
CA PRO A 202 -21.83 -0.76 14.12
C PRO A 202 -20.60 -0.47 14.99
N TYR A 203 -20.79 0.32 16.06
CA TYR A 203 -19.70 0.66 16.99
C TYR A 203 -19.07 -0.56 17.66
N GLU A 204 -19.83 -1.59 17.96
CA GLU A 204 -19.33 -2.80 18.62
C GLU A 204 -18.21 -3.51 17.84
N PHE A 205 -18.12 -3.30 16.52
CA PHE A 205 -17.06 -3.92 15.72
C PHE A 205 -15.70 -3.26 15.94
N ILE A 206 -15.65 -1.94 16.19
CA ILE A 206 -14.39 -1.19 16.10
C ILE A 206 -13.39 -1.56 17.19
N ASN A 207 -13.83 -1.72 18.43
CA ASN A 207 -12.93 -2.08 19.52
C ASN A 207 -12.48 -3.54 19.46
N TYR A 208 -13.34 -4.45 18.99
CA TYR A 208 -12.90 -5.82 18.74
C TYR A 208 -11.93 -5.90 17.56
N ALA A 209 -12.21 -5.19 16.46
CA ALA A 209 -11.30 -5.09 15.33
C ALA A 209 -9.93 -4.51 15.75
N ARG A 210 -9.91 -3.47 16.62
CA ARG A 210 -8.68 -2.90 17.18
C ARG A 210 -7.83 -3.97 17.87
N THR A 211 -8.42 -4.73 18.79
CA THR A 211 -7.67 -5.75 19.53
C THR A 211 -7.19 -6.90 18.66
N ARG A 212 -7.91 -7.21 17.58
CA ARG A 212 -7.53 -8.26 16.65
C ARG A 212 -6.45 -7.80 15.66
N VAL A 213 -6.62 -6.62 15.08
CA VAL A 213 -5.69 -6.08 14.07
C VAL A 213 -4.34 -5.75 14.70
N PHE A 214 -4.36 -5.02 15.82
CA PHE A 214 -3.13 -4.59 16.50
C PHE A 214 -2.68 -5.60 17.55
N SER A 215 -2.78 -6.88 17.24
CA SER A 215 -2.27 -7.99 18.04
C SER A 215 -0.93 -8.49 17.51
N LYS A 216 -0.20 -9.19 18.37
CA LYS A 216 1.09 -9.79 18.02
C LYS A 216 0.95 -10.78 16.89
N GLU A 217 -0.07 -11.64 16.95
CA GLU A 217 -0.34 -12.69 15.97
C GLU A 217 -0.67 -12.13 14.58
N ASN A 218 -1.08 -10.86 14.52
CA ASN A 218 -1.46 -10.21 13.27
C ASN A 218 -0.42 -9.22 12.74
N LEU A 219 0.71 -9.09 13.42
CA LEU A 219 1.81 -8.26 12.98
C LEU A 219 2.39 -8.82 11.66
N LYS A 220 2.61 -7.93 10.70
CA LYS A 220 3.19 -8.26 9.39
C LYS A 220 4.66 -7.93 9.33
N THR A 221 4.99 -6.65 9.47
CA THR A 221 6.38 -6.15 9.47
C THR A 221 6.50 -4.92 10.35
N ILE A 222 7.68 -4.77 10.97
CA ILE A 222 8.17 -3.52 11.51
C ILE A 222 9.37 -3.14 10.65
N GLU A 223 9.29 -1.99 9.99
CA GLU A 223 10.32 -1.49 9.08
C GLU A 223 10.94 -0.25 9.71
N ILE A 224 12.24 -0.26 9.94
CA ILE A 224 12.96 0.82 10.62
C ILE A 224 14.14 1.25 9.77
N ILE A 225 14.26 2.55 9.52
CA ILE A 225 15.43 3.19 8.95
C ILE A 225 15.96 4.12 10.02
N MET A 226 17.24 4.00 10.36
CA MET A 226 17.82 4.78 11.46
C MET A 226 19.33 4.98 11.31
N PRO A 227 19.91 5.96 12.06
CA PRO A 227 21.36 6.11 12.15
C PRO A 227 22.05 4.85 12.71
N ASN A 228 23.27 4.57 12.25
CA ASN A 228 23.99 3.38 12.71
C ASN A 228 24.62 3.53 14.11
N PHE A 229 24.66 4.74 14.68
CA PHE A 229 25.09 4.94 16.06
C PHE A 229 24.06 4.43 17.10
N VAL A 230 22.82 4.18 16.67
CA VAL A 230 21.81 3.50 17.51
C VAL A 230 22.03 2.00 17.45
N SER A 231 22.26 1.37 18.59
CA SER A 231 22.46 -0.06 18.67
C SER A 231 21.14 -0.83 18.48
N LEU A 232 21.22 -2.08 18.01
CA LEU A 232 20.04 -2.96 17.96
C LEU A 232 19.52 -3.26 19.37
N GLU A 233 20.39 -3.31 20.37
CA GLU A 233 20.02 -3.51 21.78
C GLU A 233 19.20 -2.34 22.33
N ASP A 234 19.60 -1.10 22.04
CA ASP A 234 18.82 0.08 22.41
C ASP A 234 17.47 0.10 21.71
N LEU A 235 17.44 -0.21 20.42
CA LEU A 235 16.20 -0.35 19.66
C LEU A 235 15.25 -1.41 20.28
N GLU A 236 15.80 -2.56 20.65
CA GLU A 236 15.02 -3.61 21.33
C GLU A 236 14.43 -3.10 22.64
N ASN A 237 15.26 -2.47 23.47
CA ASN A 237 14.86 -2.09 24.82
C ASN A 237 13.93 -0.88 24.85
N LEU A 238 14.18 0.13 24.01
CA LEU A 238 13.46 1.41 24.06
C LEU A 238 12.18 1.41 23.21
N PHE A 239 12.12 0.61 22.14
CA PHE A 239 11.01 0.63 21.22
C PHE A 239 10.35 -0.74 21.02
N LEU A 240 11.12 -1.77 20.61
CA LEU A 240 10.52 -3.03 20.20
C LEU A 240 9.84 -3.78 21.36
N ASN A 241 10.53 -3.92 22.50
CA ASN A 241 9.94 -4.61 23.64
C ASN A 241 8.68 -3.91 24.17
N PRO A 242 8.64 -2.57 24.39
CA PRO A 242 7.41 -1.88 24.73
C PRO A 242 6.28 -2.01 23.70
N LEU A 243 6.61 -2.00 22.40
CA LEU A 243 5.65 -2.23 21.34
C LEU A 243 5.05 -3.65 21.40
N PHE A 244 5.91 -4.66 21.59
CA PHE A 244 5.45 -6.05 21.72
C PHE A 244 4.61 -6.28 22.96
N ASP A 245 4.88 -5.61 24.07
CA ASP A 245 4.03 -5.64 25.28
C ASP A 245 2.64 -5.05 25.00
N ALA A 246 2.56 -3.99 24.21
CA ALA A 246 1.28 -3.42 23.79
C ALA A 246 0.49 -4.39 22.87
N LEU A 247 1.15 -5.01 21.89
CA LEU A 247 0.54 -5.99 21.00
C LEU A 247 0.07 -7.25 21.76
N GLU A 248 0.87 -7.74 22.71
CA GLU A 248 0.50 -8.87 23.56
C GLU A 248 -0.69 -8.56 24.48
N SER A 249 -0.79 -7.31 24.97
CA SER A 249 -1.96 -6.85 25.72
C SER A 249 -3.24 -6.97 24.90
N ASN A 250 -3.20 -6.55 23.63
CA ASN A 250 -4.33 -6.69 22.72
C ASN A 250 -4.65 -8.17 22.41
N SER A 251 -3.63 -9.00 22.23
CA SER A 251 -3.81 -10.44 22.05
C SER A 251 -4.58 -11.07 23.23
N LYS A 252 -4.27 -10.66 24.47
CA LYS A 252 -4.95 -11.11 25.68
C LYS A 252 -6.38 -10.55 25.75
N GLU A 253 -6.56 -9.23 25.51
CA GLU A 253 -7.88 -8.59 25.51
C GLU A 253 -8.82 -9.25 24.50
N SER A 254 -8.37 -9.51 23.28
CA SER A 254 -9.17 -10.14 22.22
C SER A 254 -9.70 -11.51 22.57
N ARG A 255 -8.93 -12.30 23.34
CA ARG A 255 -9.33 -13.66 23.79
C ARG A 255 -10.39 -13.64 24.88
N THR A 256 -10.41 -12.59 25.69
CA THR A 256 -11.35 -12.44 26.83
C THR A 256 -12.59 -11.64 26.48
N MET A 257 -12.56 -10.88 25.39
CA MET A 257 -13.66 -10.00 24.98
C MET A 257 -14.88 -10.84 24.53
N THR A 258 -16.02 -10.60 25.16
CA THR A 258 -17.29 -11.20 24.74
C THR A 258 -17.92 -10.33 23.65
N VAL A 259 -18.07 -10.89 22.46
CA VAL A 259 -18.68 -10.23 21.30
C VAL A 259 -19.69 -11.15 20.62
N SER A 260 -20.64 -10.55 19.90
CA SER A 260 -21.65 -11.30 19.15
C SER A 260 -21.02 -12.20 18.07
N LYS A 261 -21.80 -13.20 17.61
CA LYS A 261 -21.37 -14.07 16.50
C LYS A 261 -21.12 -13.26 15.23
N GLU A 262 -21.94 -12.23 15.00
CA GLU A 262 -21.83 -11.37 13.82
C GLU A 262 -20.51 -10.58 13.83
N VAL A 263 -20.12 -10.01 14.98
CA VAL A 263 -18.82 -9.33 15.14
C VAL A 263 -17.66 -10.28 14.82
N LYS A 264 -17.70 -11.51 15.36
CA LYS A 264 -16.66 -12.51 15.07
C LYS A 264 -16.61 -12.87 13.59
N GLU A 265 -17.76 -13.13 12.97
CA GLU A 265 -17.84 -13.45 11.54
C GLU A 265 -17.25 -12.33 10.68
N ILE A 266 -17.57 -11.08 10.98
CA ILE A 266 -17.09 -9.95 10.19
C ILE A 266 -15.60 -9.71 10.41
N VAL A 267 -15.15 -9.68 11.66
CA VAL A 267 -13.75 -9.36 11.96
C VAL A 267 -12.84 -10.55 11.70
N ASP A 268 -13.12 -11.72 12.28
CA ASP A 268 -12.20 -12.86 12.19
C ASP A 268 -12.25 -13.56 10.83
N GLU A 269 -13.40 -13.64 10.18
CA GLU A 269 -13.56 -14.38 8.94
C GLU A 269 -13.38 -13.53 7.67
N ASN A 270 -13.68 -12.23 7.73
CA ASN A 270 -13.62 -11.37 6.56
C ASN A 270 -12.55 -10.28 6.63
N MET A 271 -12.04 -9.93 7.82
CA MET A 271 -11.03 -8.89 7.99
C MET A 271 -9.65 -9.46 8.28
N MET A 272 -9.55 -10.67 8.88
CA MET A 272 -8.30 -11.25 9.35
C MET A 272 -7.87 -12.45 8.48
N ILE A 273 -7.02 -12.20 7.49
CA ILE A 273 -6.58 -13.25 6.54
C ILE A 273 -5.96 -14.48 7.23
N ARG A 274 -5.20 -14.28 8.30
CA ARG A 274 -4.53 -15.39 9.01
C ARG A 274 -5.48 -16.33 9.73
N TYR A 275 -6.64 -15.82 10.09
CA TYR A 275 -7.65 -16.55 10.86
C TYR A 275 -8.83 -16.99 10.01
N ALA A 276 -8.91 -16.50 8.77
CA ALA A 276 -9.89 -17.04 7.85
C ALA A 276 -9.58 -18.52 7.68
N PRO A 277 -10.49 -19.42 8.09
CA PRO A 277 -10.32 -20.84 7.82
C PRO A 277 -10.05 -20.97 6.32
N SER A 278 -9.10 -21.80 5.98
CA SER A 278 -8.50 -22.02 4.66
C SER A 278 -9.47 -22.12 3.47
N SER A 279 -10.78 -22.02 3.72
CA SER A 279 -11.81 -22.37 2.77
C SER A 279 -12.27 -21.24 1.88
N LYS A 280 -12.53 -20.02 2.39
CA LYS A 280 -13.22 -19.01 1.56
C LYS A 280 -12.31 -17.93 0.97
N SER A 281 -11.45 -17.30 1.75
CA SER A 281 -10.52 -16.29 1.22
C SER A 281 -9.39 -16.91 0.39
N PHE A 282 -8.96 -18.12 0.75
CA PHE A 282 -8.01 -18.90 -0.04
C PHE A 282 -8.61 -19.47 -1.33
N GLN A 283 -9.87 -19.86 -1.30
CA GLN A 283 -10.59 -20.26 -2.51
C GLN A 283 -10.77 -19.09 -3.48
N MET A 284 -10.86 -17.86 -3.01
CA MET A 284 -10.93 -16.70 -3.89
C MET A 284 -9.66 -16.49 -4.71
N GLU A 285 -8.48 -16.71 -4.12
CA GLU A 285 -7.23 -16.64 -4.88
C GLU A 285 -7.19 -17.68 -6.01
N SER A 286 -7.77 -18.84 -5.80
CA SER A 286 -7.86 -19.89 -6.81
C SER A 286 -9.06 -19.73 -7.76
N ILE A 287 -10.18 -19.19 -7.27
CA ILE A 287 -11.43 -19.02 -8.03
C ILE A 287 -11.33 -17.82 -8.98
N GLY A 288 -10.73 -16.71 -8.56
CA GLY A 288 -10.65 -15.49 -9.35
C GLY A 288 -9.94 -15.67 -10.69
N PHE A 289 -8.93 -16.52 -10.75
CA PHE A 289 -8.12 -16.66 -11.96
C PHE A 289 -8.45 -17.88 -12.83
N ASN A 290 -8.84 -18.99 -12.24
CA ASN A 290 -8.93 -20.24 -12.99
C ASN A 290 -10.35 -20.67 -13.38
N ASN A 291 -11.39 -20.26 -12.66
CA ASN A 291 -12.72 -20.86 -12.82
C ASN A 291 -13.78 -19.96 -13.45
N HIS A 292 -13.63 -18.62 -13.39
CA HIS A 292 -14.67 -17.72 -13.89
C HIS A 292 -14.50 -17.30 -15.35
N PHE A 293 -13.28 -17.38 -15.89
CA PHE A 293 -13.00 -16.90 -17.24
C PHE A 293 -12.28 -17.95 -18.07
N LYS A 294 -12.97 -18.52 -19.05
CA LYS A 294 -12.32 -19.32 -20.08
C LYS A 294 -11.57 -18.40 -21.05
N ARG A 295 -10.53 -18.94 -21.71
CA ARG A 295 -9.75 -18.23 -22.74
C ARG A 295 -10.69 -17.54 -23.75
N GLY A 296 -10.44 -16.27 -24.01
CA GLY A 296 -11.22 -15.50 -24.98
C GLY A 296 -12.64 -15.12 -24.54
N GLN A 297 -13.05 -15.42 -23.31
CA GLN A 297 -14.34 -14.95 -22.81
C GLN A 297 -14.28 -13.47 -22.45
N VAL A 298 -15.29 -12.74 -22.91
CA VAL A 298 -15.58 -11.39 -22.47
C VAL A 298 -16.54 -11.50 -21.30
N PHE A 299 -16.17 -10.89 -20.18
CA PHE A 299 -17.02 -10.80 -19.01
C PHE A 299 -17.56 -9.39 -18.87
N THR A 300 -18.87 -9.28 -18.73
CA THR A 300 -19.58 -8.02 -18.55
C THR A 300 -20.27 -8.08 -17.19
N PRO A 301 -19.59 -7.66 -16.10
CA PRO A 301 -20.16 -7.74 -14.77
C PRO A 301 -21.34 -6.79 -14.64
N LYS A 302 -22.42 -7.26 -13.99
CA LYS A 302 -23.50 -6.39 -13.53
C LYS A 302 -23.22 -6.02 -12.09
N PHE A 303 -23.19 -4.74 -11.76
CA PHE A 303 -23.04 -4.26 -10.39
C PHE A 303 -24.00 -3.11 -10.11
N LYS A 304 -24.34 -3.00 -8.85
CA LYS A 304 -25.20 -1.93 -8.39
C LYS A 304 -24.45 -0.60 -8.49
N LYS A 305 -25.14 0.41 -8.99
CA LYS A 305 -24.62 1.78 -9.03
C LYS A 305 -24.45 2.28 -7.58
N ALA A 306 -23.23 2.43 -7.15
CA ALA A 306 -22.92 2.85 -5.79
C ALA A 306 -23.00 4.36 -5.60
N PHE A 307 -23.05 5.16 -6.68
CA PHE A 307 -22.97 6.63 -6.66
C PHE A 307 -23.71 7.24 -7.85
N ASN A 308 -24.21 8.47 -7.70
CA ASN A 308 -24.78 9.27 -8.80
C ASN A 308 -23.71 9.64 -9.80
N THR A 309 -23.86 9.19 -11.07
CA THR A 309 -22.67 9.10 -11.86
C THR A 309 -22.82 9.32 -13.33
N VAL A 310 -21.74 9.78 -13.90
CA VAL A 310 -21.42 9.90 -15.31
C VAL A 310 -21.31 8.51 -15.94
N PRO A 311 -21.73 8.30 -17.19
CA PRO A 311 -21.55 7.02 -17.89
C PRO A 311 -20.09 6.56 -17.86
N VAL A 312 -19.88 5.33 -17.43
CA VAL A 312 -18.55 4.74 -17.30
C VAL A 312 -18.35 3.75 -18.42
N ARG A 313 -17.22 3.83 -19.09
CA ARG A 313 -16.79 2.88 -20.10
C ARG A 313 -15.34 2.49 -19.84
N GLY A 314 -15.11 1.24 -19.54
CA GLY A 314 -13.78 0.75 -19.22
C GLY A 314 -13.57 -0.69 -19.59
N VAL A 315 -12.31 -1.03 -19.83
CA VAL A 315 -11.88 -2.38 -20.12
C VAL A 315 -10.73 -2.76 -19.22
N ILE A 316 -10.78 -3.97 -18.68
CA ILE A 316 -9.72 -4.56 -17.89
C ILE A 316 -9.27 -5.83 -18.60
N ILE A 317 -8.01 -5.83 -19.03
CA ILE A 317 -7.38 -6.99 -19.66
C ILE A 317 -6.48 -7.63 -18.61
N ASN A 318 -6.89 -8.78 -18.10
CA ASN A 318 -6.09 -9.52 -17.11
C ASN A 318 -5.04 -10.36 -17.82
N VAL A 319 -3.79 -10.17 -17.41
CA VAL A 319 -2.68 -11.00 -17.85
C VAL A 319 -2.78 -12.37 -17.17
N PRO A 320 -2.61 -13.48 -17.89
CA PRO A 320 -2.62 -14.79 -17.28
C PRO A 320 -1.56 -14.90 -16.20
N THR A 321 -1.92 -15.52 -15.08
CA THR A 321 -0.96 -15.82 -14.00
C THR A 321 0.10 -16.77 -14.54
N THR A 322 1.34 -16.34 -14.45
CA THR A 322 2.49 -17.19 -14.70
C THR A 322 2.88 -17.89 -13.38
N LYS A 323 3.56 -19.01 -13.47
CA LYS A 323 4.14 -19.69 -12.29
C LYS A 323 5.27 -18.87 -11.65
N TYR A 324 5.66 -17.77 -12.30
CA TYR A 324 6.80 -16.96 -11.93
C TYR A 324 6.38 -15.80 -11.02
N ASP A 325 7.26 -15.44 -10.11
CA ASP A 325 7.12 -14.20 -9.39
C ASP A 325 7.38 -13.05 -10.35
N ILE A 326 6.30 -12.45 -10.85
CA ILE A 326 6.38 -11.31 -11.78
C ILE A 326 7.07 -10.08 -11.19
N ASN A 327 7.43 -10.10 -9.91
CA ASN A 327 8.21 -9.06 -9.26
C ASN A 327 9.67 -9.49 -9.10
N SER A 328 10.02 -10.74 -9.39
CA SER A 328 11.40 -11.23 -9.33
C SER A 328 12.24 -10.66 -10.48
N ILE A 329 13.40 -10.16 -10.15
CA ILE A 329 14.40 -9.68 -11.12
C ILE A 329 15.71 -10.47 -11.06
N LEU A 330 15.73 -11.56 -10.29
CA LEU A 330 16.86 -12.46 -10.19
C LEU A 330 16.72 -13.70 -11.08
N ASN A 331 15.55 -13.87 -11.72
CA ASN A 331 15.25 -14.98 -12.59
C ASN A 331 15.05 -14.48 -14.03
N VAL A 332 15.70 -15.13 -14.98
CA VAL A 332 15.64 -14.80 -16.41
C VAL A 332 14.21 -14.84 -16.96
N ASP A 333 13.43 -15.84 -16.56
CA ASP A 333 12.04 -15.98 -17.00
C ASP A 333 11.15 -14.85 -16.46
N ASP A 334 11.35 -14.46 -15.20
CA ASP A 334 10.60 -13.35 -14.60
C ASP A 334 10.91 -12.03 -15.30
N ILE A 335 12.19 -11.78 -15.61
CA ILE A 335 12.63 -10.60 -16.35
C ILE A 335 12.02 -10.60 -17.75
N ALA A 336 12.07 -11.71 -18.48
CA ALA A 336 11.48 -11.83 -19.80
C ALA A 336 9.95 -11.61 -19.78
N CYS A 337 9.27 -12.14 -18.77
CA CYS A 337 7.84 -11.93 -18.58
C CYS A 337 7.51 -10.46 -18.27
N GLN A 338 8.28 -9.79 -17.41
CA GLN A 338 8.11 -8.36 -17.12
C GLN A 338 8.34 -7.50 -18.36
N LEU A 339 9.39 -7.81 -19.14
CA LEU A 339 9.67 -7.13 -20.41
C LEU A 339 8.51 -7.29 -21.38
N ALA A 340 7.96 -8.49 -21.52
CA ALA A 340 6.80 -8.76 -22.37
C ALA A 340 5.58 -7.97 -21.94
N ILE A 341 5.30 -7.90 -20.64
CA ILE A 341 4.17 -7.13 -20.09
C ILE A 341 4.34 -5.63 -20.37
N ASN A 342 5.52 -5.08 -20.10
CA ASN A 342 5.80 -3.66 -20.36
C ASN A 342 5.73 -3.34 -21.85
N PHE A 343 6.24 -4.22 -22.69
CA PHE A 343 6.15 -4.10 -24.14
C PHE A 343 4.69 -4.06 -24.61
N ILE A 344 3.86 -5.01 -24.16
CA ILE A 344 2.45 -5.06 -24.50
C ILE A 344 1.71 -3.81 -24.01
N ASN A 345 2.02 -3.32 -22.81
CA ASN A 345 1.43 -2.08 -22.31
C ASN A 345 1.73 -0.89 -23.22
N ASN A 346 2.96 -0.77 -23.69
CA ASN A 346 3.38 0.29 -24.62
C ASN A 346 2.69 0.15 -25.98
N GLU A 347 2.59 -1.08 -26.50
CA GLU A 347 1.91 -1.33 -27.76
C GLU A 347 0.39 -1.11 -27.66
N LEU A 348 -0.26 -1.47 -26.54
CA LEU A 348 -1.67 -1.15 -26.30
C LEU A 348 -1.89 0.37 -26.23
N ASN A 349 -0.99 1.11 -25.56
CA ASN A 349 -1.04 2.58 -25.54
C ASN A 349 -0.97 3.18 -26.94
N ARG A 350 -0.02 2.68 -27.76
CA ARG A 350 0.12 3.12 -29.14
C ARG A 350 -1.11 2.76 -29.98
N PHE A 351 -1.60 1.51 -29.87
CA PHE A 351 -2.74 1.01 -30.60
C PHE A 351 -4.01 1.81 -30.35
N TYR A 352 -4.33 2.07 -29.05
CA TYR A 352 -5.55 2.79 -28.66
C TYR A 352 -5.41 4.31 -28.64
N ARG A 353 -4.26 4.84 -28.98
CA ARG A 353 -4.02 6.28 -29.11
C ARG A 353 -3.86 6.70 -30.57
N GLU A 354 -3.17 5.89 -31.38
CA GLU A 354 -2.80 6.25 -32.73
C GLU A 354 -3.70 5.58 -33.80
N LYS A 355 -3.92 4.26 -33.69
CA LYS A 355 -4.72 3.53 -34.67
C LYS A 355 -6.22 3.58 -34.36
N TYR A 356 -6.58 3.34 -33.12
CA TYR A 356 -7.95 3.41 -32.62
C TYR A 356 -8.01 4.42 -31.47
N PRO A 357 -8.41 5.68 -31.69
CA PRO A 357 -8.41 6.70 -30.64
C PRO A 357 -9.54 6.48 -29.63
N TYR A 358 -9.60 5.28 -29.05
CA TYR A 358 -10.63 4.87 -28.11
C TYR A 358 -10.30 5.16 -26.66
N SER A 359 -9.02 5.41 -26.35
CA SER A 359 -8.58 5.71 -24.99
C SER A 359 -7.43 6.71 -25.00
N TYR A 360 -7.39 7.60 -24.00
CA TYR A 360 -6.24 8.50 -23.80
C TYR A 360 -4.96 7.72 -23.48
N GLY A 361 -5.08 6.58 -22.82
CA GLY A 361 -3.95 5.73 -22.46
C GLY A 361 -4.36 4.46 -21.73
N VAL A 362 -3.40 3.56 -21.62
CA VAL A 362 -3.53 2.30 -20.91
C VAL A 362 -2.73 2.39 -19.62
N SER A 363 -3.37 2.24 -18.48
CA SER A 363 -2.68 2.11 -17.21
C SER A 363 -2.48 0.65 -16.83
N MET A 364 -1.35 0.36 -16.20
CA MET A 364 -1.06 -0.98 -15.69
C MET A 364 -1.27 -1.01 -14.18
N MET A 365 -2.00 -2.00 -13.71
CA MET A 365 -2.15 -2.28 -12.28
C MET A 365 -1.52 -3.62 -11.95
N THR A 366 -0.74 -3.63 -10.90
CA THR A 366 -0.16 -4.86 -10.36
C THR A 366 -0.76 -5.13 -9.00
N THR A 367 -1.32 -6.31 -8.83
CA THR A 367 -1.77 -6.81 -7.53
C THR A 367 -0.91 -8.00 -7.17
N ALA A 368 -0.04 -7.83 -6.19
CA ALA A 368 0.75 -8.92 -5.65
C ALA A 368 0.04 -9.52 -4.44
N TRP A 369 -0.25 -10.82 -4.47
CA TRP A 369 -0.76 -11.55 -3.32
C TRP A 369 0.39 -12.23 -2.61
N ARG A 370 0.79 -11.71 -1.45
CA ARG A 370 1.93 -12.20 -0.69
C ARG A 370 1.73 -13.57 -0.02
N HIS A 371 0.53 -14.14 -0.06
CA HIS A 371 0.24 -15.39 0.67
C HIS A 371 0.60 -16.67 -0.07
N LYS A 372 0.86 -16.58 -1.37
CA LYS A 372 1.45 -17.69 -2.12
C LYS A 372 2.66 -17.17 -2.88
N LYS A 373 3.81 -17.77 -2.64
CA LYS A 373 4.97 -17.67 -3.53
C LYS A 373 4.41 -17.80 -4.95
N ASN A 374 4.61 -16.78 -5.79
CA ASN A 374 4.32 -16.82 -7.22
C ASN A 374 2.93 -16.37 -7.72
N TYR A 375 2.14 -15.60 -6.97
CA TYR A 375 0.91 -15.03 -7.51
C TYR A 375 0.91 -13.49 -7.46
N GLY A 376 1.31 -12.89 -8.58
CA GLY A 376 1.00 -11.51 -8.90
C GLY A 376 0.03 -11.46 -10.07
N ALA A 377 -1.04 -10.71 -9.96
CA ALA A 377 -1.89 -10.41 -11.10
C ALA A 377 -1.52 -9.06 -11.67
N ARG A 378 -1.35 -8.99 -12.98
CA ARG A 378 -1.24 -7.73 -13.71
C ARG A 378 -2.43 -7.55 -14.61
N SER A 379 -2.88 -6.31 -14.70
CA SER A 379 -4.01 -5.95 -15.55
C SER A 379 -3.70 -4.67 -16.29
N PHE A 380 -4.04 -4.63 -17.57
CA PHE A 380 -4.10 -3.41 -18.33
C PHE A 380 -5.49 -2.81 -18.21
N ILE A 381 -5.59 -1.54 -17.91
CA ILE A 381 -6.85 -0.85 -17.69
C ILE A 381 -6.96 0.28 -18.70
N LEU A 382 -8.04 0.25 -19.46
CA LEU A 382 -8.39 1.26 -20.45
C LEU A 382 -9.67 1.98 -19.99
N GLU A 383 -9.62 3.30 -19.95
CA GLU A 383 -10.81 4.14 -19.87
C GLU A 383 -11.16 4.54 -21.30
N LEU A 384 -12.33 4.10 -21.77
CA LEU A 384 -12.73 4.35 -23.15
C LEU A 384 -13.39 5.72 -23.27
N ASN A 385 -13.15 6.37 -24.41
CA ASN A 385 -13.79 7.63 -24.77
C ASN A 385 -15.30 7.44 -24.98
N ASP A 386 -16.05 8.52 -24.82
CA ASP A 386 -17.48 8.54 -25.08
C ASP A 386 -17.77 8.14 -26.54
N GLY A 387 -18.84 7.37 -26.75
CA GLY A 387 -19.24 6.87 -28.06
C GLY A 387 -18.64 5.52 -28.47
N VAL A 388 -17.56 5.04 -27.81
CA VAL A 388 -17.01 3.70 -28.09
C VAL A 388 -17.93 2.63 -27.56
N SER A 389 -18.43 1.75 -28.44
CA SER A 389 -19.26 0.62 -28.04
C SER A 389 -18.45 -0.60 -27.63
N GLN A 390 -19.11 -1.57 -26.98
CA GLN A 390 -18.48 -2.87 -26.68
C GLN A 390 -18.03 -3.57 -27.96
N GLU A 391 -18.83 -3.50 -29.01
CA GLU A 391 -18.56 -4.12 -30.29
C GLU A 391 -17.34 -3.48 -30.97
N ASP A 392 -17.26 -2.16 -30.98
CA ASP A 392 -16.10 -1.43 -31.52
C ASP A 392 -14.80 -1.88 -30.85
N PHE A 393 -14.82 -1.93 -29.50
CA PHE A 393 -13.64 -2.38 -28.76
C PHE A 393 -13.29 -3.84 -29.09
N LEU A 394 -14.29 -4.74 -29.09
CA LEU A 394 -14.07 -6.17 -29.38
C LEU A 394 -13.54 -6.41 -30.80
N ASN A 395 -14.01 -5.63 -31.76
CA ASN A 395 -13.51 -5.73 -33.13
C ASN A 395 -12.06 -5.19 -33.22
N SER A 396 -11.76 -4.07 -32.58
CA SER A 396 -10.40 -3.53 -32.58
C SER A 396 -9.39 -4.45 -31.91
N ILE A 397 -9.70 -5.04 -30.74
CA ILE A 397 -8.73 -5.87 -29.98
C ILE A 397 -8.38 -7.18 -30.71
N LYS A 398 -9.25 -7.68 -31.60
CA LYS A 398 -8.95 -8.84 -32.45
C LYS A 398 -7.77 -8.57 -33.39
N GLU A 399 -7.65 -7.32 -33.85
CA GLU A 399 -6.57 -6.90 -34.74
C GLU A 399 -5.25 -6.61 -34.01
N PHE A 400 -5.27 -6.56 -32.68
CA PHE A 400 -4.10 -6.13 -31.89
C PHE A 400 -2.88 -7.03 -32.13
N ASN A 401 -3.07 -8.33 -32.18
CA ASN A 401 -1.96 -9.27 -32.41
C ASN A 401 -1.31 -9.02 -33.78
N ASP A 402 -2.12 -8.89 -34.83
CA ASP A 402 -1.62 -8.61 -36.18
C ASP A 402 -0.96 -7.22 -36.26
N TYR A 403 -1.48 -6.23 -35.53
CA TYR A 403 -0.87 -4.93 -35.41
C TYR A 403 0.52 -5.00 -34.77
N VAL A 404 0.67 -5.79 -33.72
CA VAL A 404 1.94 -5.91 -32.99
C VAL A 404 2.97 -6.71 -33.79
N THR A 405 2.58 -7.85 -34.34
CA THR A 405 3.47 -8.87 -34.91
C THR A 405 3.49 -8.91 -36.44
N GLY A 406 2.57 -8.23 -37.13
CA GLY A 406 2.35 -8.33 -38.57
C GLY A 406 3.54 -7.89 -39.44
N ASP A 407 4.34 -6.90 -38.98
CA ASP A 407 5.63 -6.58 -39.56
C ASP A 407 6.76 -7.10 -38.65
N ALA A 408 7.26 -8.27 -38.96
CA ALA A 408 8.29 -8.94 -38.16
C ALA A 408 9.57 -8.10 -38.00
N GLY A 409 9.95 -7.32 -39.00
CA GLY A 409 11.14 -6.46 -38.93
C GLY A 409 10.98 -5.32 -37.93
N SER A 410 9.85 -4.61 -38.01
CA SER A 410 9.49 -3.55 -37.09
C SER A 410 9.24 -4.09 -35.67
N TYR A 411 8.57 -5.23 -35.55
CA TYR A 411 8.34 -5.90 -34.26
C TYR A 411 9.64 -6.21 -33.53
N ASN A 412 10.56 -6.90 -34.20
CA ASN A 412 11.86 -7.26 -33.62
C ASN A 412 12.67 -6.03 -33.22
N LYS A 413 12.62 -4.96 -34.00
CA LYS A 413 13.30 -3.70 -33.67
C LYS A 413 12.72 -3.08 -32.39
N ARG A 414 11.38 -3.01 -32.27
CA ARG A 414 10.71 -2.46 -31.08
C ARG A 414 10.98 -3.31 -29.85
N LEU A 415 10.96 -4.63 -29.98
CA LEU A 415 11.23 -5.54 -28.88
C LEU A 415 12.69 -5.44 -28.40
N THR A 416 13.64 -5.31 -29.33
CA THR A 416 15.06 -5.08 -29.03
C THR A 416 15.24 -3.79 -28.25
N GLU A 417 14.61 -2.72 -28.69
CA GLU A 417 14.70 -1.41 -28.02
C GLU A 417 14.05 -1.42 -26.64
N ALA A 418 12.90 -2.06 -26.49
CA ALA A 418 12.24 -2.23 -25.19
C ALA A 418 13.14 -2.99 -24.19
N ARG A 419 13.82 -4.06 -24.64
CA ARG A 419 14.78 -4.80 -23.84
C ARG A 419 15.95 -3.91 -23.42
N ARG A 420 16.55 -3.19 -24.36
CA ARG A 420 17.69 -2.29 -24.13
C ARG A 420 17.33 -1.23 -23.06
N ILE A 421 16.21 -0.54 -23.24
CA ILE A 421 15.71 0.50 -22.31
C ILE A 421 15.51 -0.07 -20.91
N HIS A 422 14.90 -1.26 -20.79
CA HIS A 422 14.67 -1.89 -19.50
C HIS A 422 15.97 -2.19 -18.76
N ILE A 423 16.93 -2.80 -19.45
CA ILE A 423 18.24 -3.13 -18.88
C ILE A 423 19.00 -1.87 -18.45
N GLU A 424 19.00 -0.82 -19.28
CA GLU A 424 19.66 0.44 -18.95
C GLU A 424 18.99 1.16 -17.77
N ASN A 425 17.67 1.17 -17.71
CA ASN A 425 16.95 1.76 -16.58
C ASN A 425 17.27 1.03 -15.28
N PHE A 426 17.32 -0.29 -15.31
CA PHE A 426 17.73 -1.07 -14.16
C PHE A 426 19.15 -0.75 -13.69
N LYS A 427 20.11 -0.68 -14.63
CA LYS A 427 21.49 -0.31 -14.32
C LYS A 427 21.59 1.08 -13.69
N LYS A 428 20.82 2.06 -14.18
CA LYS A 428 20.76 3.40 -13.61
C LYS A 428 20.18 3.39 -12.19
N GLN A 429 19.11 2.64 -11.95
CA GLN A 429 18.50 2.51 -10.62
C GLN A 429 19.49 1.87 -9.63
N TRP A 430 20.19 0.82 -10.05
CA TRP A 430 21.19 0.19 -9.20
C TRP A 430 22.35 1.13 -8.87
N HIS A 431 22.88 1.83 -9.88
CA HIS A 431 23.93 2.82 -9.67
C HIS A 431 23.47 3.93 -8.70
N SER A 432 22.27 4.46 -8.90
CA SER A 432 21.68 5.46 -8.00
C SER A 432 21.60 4.96 -6.56
N TYR A 433 21.17 3.72 -6.37
CA TYR A 433 21.13 3.10 -5.04
C TYR A 433 22.49 2.99 -4.39
N CYS A 434 23.50 2.54 -5.13
CA CYS A 434 24.89 2.42 -4.63
C CYS A 434 25.47 3.79 -4.24
N MET A 435 25.14 4.84 -4.98
CA MET A 435 25.61 6.21 -4.73
C MET A 435 24.77 6.96 -3.70
N SER A 436 23.62 6.42 -3.31
CA SER A 436 22.75 7.05 -2.32
C SER A 436 23.41 7.11 -0.94
N GLU A 437 23.39 8.28 -0.34
CA GLU A 437 23.88 8.51 1.01
C GLU A 437 22.86 8.10 2.10
N PHE A 438 21.57 8.01 1.72
CA PHE A 438 20.47 7.74 2.64
C PHE A 438 20.10 6.26 2.67
N ALA A 439 19.89 5.74 3.87
CA ALA A 439 19.42 4.36 4.06
C ALA A 439 18.00 4.16 3.47
N GLY A 440 17.18 5.21 3.49
CA GLY A 440 15.81 5.20 2.98
C GLY A 440 15.70 5.07 1.46
N MET A 441 16.72 5.48 0.70
CA MET A 441 16.71 5.34 -0.75
C MET A 441 16.90 3.87 -1.15
N ARG A 442 15.90 3.29 -1.75
CA ARG A 442 15.81 1.87 -2.13
C ARG A 442 15.52 1.75 -3.62
N THR A 443 16.17 0.79 -4.27
CA THR A 443 15.75 0.34 -5.58
C THR A 443 14.56 -0.60 -5.47
N ASP A 444 13.80 -0.76 -6.55
CA ASP A 444 12.76 -1.79 -6.61
C ASP A 444 13.30 -3.18 -6.24
N LEU A 445 14.56 -3.46 -6.56
CA LEU A 445 15.23 -4.71 -6.19
C LEU A 445 15.30 -4.91 -4.67
N ILE A 446 15.82 -3.92 -3.94
CA ILE A 446 15.93 -4.02 -2.47
C ILE A 446 14.54 -4.14 -1.83
N VAL A 447 13.58 -3.34 -2.31
CA VAL A 447 12.18 -3.43 -1.87
C VAL A 447 11.61 -4.82 -2.12
N GLN A 448 11.88 -5.41 -3.27
CA GLN A 448 11.41 -6.76 -3.59
C GLN A 448 12.07 -7.83 -2.73
N ILE A 449 13.35 -7.73 -2.43
CA ILE A 449 14.05 -8.66 -1.54
C ILE A 449 13.48 -8.57 -0.12
N LEU A 450 13.36 -7.36 0.42
CA LEU A 450 12.91 -7.16 1.79
C LEU A 450 11.42 -7.47 1.99
N PHE A 451 10.58 -7.09 1.03
CA PHE A 451 9.12 -7.11 1.15
C PHE A 451 8.41 -7.96 0.08
N GLY A 452 9.14 -8.47 -0.88
CA GLY A 452 8.65 -9.36 -1.93
C GLY A 452 8.62 -10.82 -1.51
N SER A 453 8.42 -11.70 -2.49
CA SER A 453 8.29 -13.16 -2.33
C SER A 453 9.58 -13.94 -2.63
N TYR A 454 10.73 -13.26 -2.76
CA TYR A 454 12.00 -13.93 -3.01
C TYR A 454 12.44 -14.85 -1.89
N ALA A 455 12.22 -14.40 -0.67
CA ALA A 455 12.65 -15.07 0.53
C ALA A 455 11.63 -14.83 1.64
N ASP A 456 11.37 -15.83 2.44
CA ASP A 456 10.41 -15.73 3.54
C ASP A 456 11.12 -15.50 4.88
N SER A 457 12.25 -16.18 5.14
CA SER A 457 12.98 -16.04 6.40
C SER A 457 14.01 -14.88 6.37
N ALA A 458 14.43 -14.46 7.55
CA ALA A 458 15.49 -13.47 7.71
C ALA A 458 16.79 -13.95 7.06
N GLU A 459 17.16 -15.21 7.29
CA GLU A 459 18.37 -15.82 6.74
C GLU A 459 18.33 -15.85 5.20
N GLU A 460 17.20 -16.24 4.60
CA GLU A 460 17.04 -16.25 3.15
C GLU A 460 17.18 -14.85 2.57
N LYS A 461 16.55 -13.83 3.18
CA LYS A 461 16.66 -12.43 2.73
C LYS A 461 18.09 -11.91 2.79
N ILE A 462 18.79 -12.18 3.90
CA ILE A 462 20.19 -11.80 4.05
C ILE A 462 21.08 -12.55 3.06
N ALA A 463 20.82 -13.83 2.79
CA ALA A 463 21.55 -14.57 1.77
C ALA A 463 21.38 -13.95 0.38
N VAL A 464 20.16 -13.52 0.03
CA VAL A 464 19.92 -12.81 -1.24
C VAL A 464 20.64 -11.46 -1.27
N LEU A 465 20.59 -10.67 -0.18
CA LEU A 465 21.34 -9.41 -0.10
C LEU A 465 22.84 -9.64 -0.23
N ASN A 466 23.39 -10.68 0.39
CA ASN A 466 24.79 -11.04 0.26
C ASN A 466 25.19 -11.40 -1.18
N SER A 467 24.29 -12.03 -1.94
CA SER A 467 24.53 -12.34 -3.36
C SER A 467 24.62 -11.10 -4.25
N LEU A 468 24.15 -9.93 -3.74
CA LEU A 468 24.23 -8.66 -4.43
C LEU A 468 25.53 -7.89 -4.14
N LYS A 469 26.43 -8.43 -3.31
CA LYS A 469 27.76 -7.82 -3.12
C LYS A 469 28.54 -7.95 -4.42
N ALA A 470 29.10 -6.82 -4.87
CA ALA A 470 29.96 -6.83 -6.04
C ALA A 470 31.27 -7.57 -5.73
N GLU A 471 31.76 -8.36 -6.68
CA GLU A 471 33.12 -8.89 -6.63
C GLU A 471 34.12 -7.76 -6.93
N ASP A 472 35.34 -7.89 -6.47
CA ASP A 472 36.39 -6.89 -6.69
C ASP A 472 36.51 -6.51 -8.17
N GLY A 473 36.39 -5.22 -8.47
CA GLY A 473 36.47 -4.67 -9.81
C GLY A 473 35.20 -4.74 -10.67
N MET A 474 34.09 -5.27 -10.14
CA MET A 474 32.80 -5.28 -10.82
C MET A 474 31.93 -4.07 -10.44
N LEU A 475 31.29 -3.46 -11.44
CA LEU A 475 30.32 -2.38 -11.21
C LEU A 475 28.95 -2.90 -10.74
N PHE A 476 28.64 -4.16 -11.07
CA PHE A 476 27.37 -4.79 -10.75
C PHE A 476 27.60 -6.19 -10.16
N PRO A 477 26.75 -6.62 -9.22
CA PRO A 477 26.78 -7.99 -8.72
C PRO A 477 26.68 -9.01 -9.84
N LYS A 478 27.40 -10.11 -9.71
CA LYS A 478 27.41 -11.20 -10.72
C LYS A 478 26.00 -11.74 -10.98
N VAL A 479 25.20 -11.92 -9.91
CA VAL A 479 23.82 -12.40 -10.03
C VAL A 479 22.97 -11.49 -10.93
N ILE A 480 23.16 -10.17 -10.85
CA ILE A 480 22.46 -9.20 -11.69
C ILE A 480 23.01 -9.26 -13.12
N THR A 481 24.32 -9.27 -13.27
CA THR A 481 24.97 -9.39 -14.59
C THR A 481 24.51 -10.66 -15.30
N ASP A 482 24.46 -11.78 -14.59
CA ASP A 482 24.02 -13.07 -15.13
C ASP A 482 22.53 -13.07 -15.50
N SER A 483 21.68 -12.48 -14.66
CA SER A 483 20.23 -12.44 -14.88
C SER A 483 19.83 -11.48 -16.02
N TYR A 484 20.54 -10.37 -16.17
CA TYR A 484 20.33 -9.39 -17.25
C TYR A 484 21.23 -9.61 -18.46
N ASN A 485 21.92 -10.76 -18.55
CA ASN A 485 22.73 -11.09 -19.69
C ASN A 485 21.86 -11.27 -20.95
N GLU A 486 22.20 -10.52 -22.00
CA GLU A 486 21.47 -10.55 -23.28
C GLU A 486 21.42 -11.94 -23.92
N SER A 487 22.41 -12.79 -23.64
CA SER A 487 22.42 -14.18 -24.11
C SER A 487 21.38 -15.07 -23.39
N LYS A 488 20.95 -14.68 -22.19
CA LYS A 488 19.95 -15.42 -21.39
C LYS A 488 18.54 -14.84 -21.57
N VAL A 489 18.39 -13.51 -21.45
CA VAL A 489 17.11 -12.82 -21.73
C VAL A 489 17.02 -12.56 -23.23
N THR A 490 16.80 -13.61 -23.99
CA THR A 490 16.77 -13.56 -25.46
C THR A 490 15.49 -12.92 -25.98
N LEU A 491 15.53 -12.37 -27.19
CA LEU A 491 14.34 -11.88 -27.87
C LEU A 491 13.29 -12.98 -28.08
N ALA A 492 13.75 -14.20 -28.36
CA ALA A 492 12.88 -15.36 -28.53
C ALA A 492 12.11 -15.70 -27.24
N LEU A 493 12.77 -15.62 -26.08
CA LEU A 493 12.12 -15.85 -24.79
C LEU A 493 11.08 -14.76 -24.48
N ILE A 494 11.41 -13.49 -24.75
CA ILE A 494 10.46 -12.38 -24.55
C ILE A 494 9.27 -12.53 -25.50
N ASP A 495 9.49 -12.87 -26.77
CA ASP A 495 8.45 -13.13 -27.76
C ASP A 495 7.52 -14.27 -27.34
N GLU A 496 8.07 -15.34 -26.77
CA GLU A 496 7.28 -16.44 -26.20
C GLU A 496 6.32 -15.94 -25.12
N TYR A 497 6.78 -15.06 -24.20
CA TYR A 497 5.90 -14.46 -23.19
C TYR A 497 4.90 -13.48 -23.77
N VAL A 498 5.26 -12.68 -24.78
CA VAL A 498 4.32 -11.80 -25.50
C VAL A 498 3.15 -12.63 -26.05
N LYS A 499 3.47 -13.71 -26.76
CA LYS A 499 2.45 -14.62 -27.32
C LYS A 499 1.59 -15.28 -26.23
N LYS A 500 2.24 -15.83 -25.19
CA LYS A 500 1.51 -16.43 -24.05
C LYS A 500 0.53 -15.46 -23.38
N ILE A 501 0.92 -14.18 -23.26
CA ILE A 501 0.10 -13.15 -22.63
C ILE A 501 -1.08 -12.80 -23.54
N ILE A 502 -0.85 -12.50 -24.79
CA ILE A 502 -1.90 -12.14 -25.76
C ILE A 502 -2.89 -13.30 -25.95
N ASP A 503 -2.36 -14.51 -26.09
CA ASP A 503 -3.20 -15.70 -26.25
C ASP A 503 -4.01 -16.07 -25.01
N GLY A 504 -3.50 -15.76 -23.83
CA GLY A 504 -4.09 -16.16 -22.56
C GLY A 504 -4.82 -15.05 -21.81
N TRP A 505 -4.75 -13.80 -22.27
CA TRP A 505 -5.40 -12.70 -21.56
C TRP A 505 -6.92 -12.81 -21.50
N LYS A 506 -7.51 -12.16 -20.49
CA LYS A 506 -8.95 -12.18 -20.26
C LYS A 506 -9.47 -10.74 -20.24
N ILE A 507 -10.50 -10.49 -21.04
CA ILE A 507 -11.05 -9.16 -21.23
C ILE A 507 -12.33 -9.02 -20.42
N ASN A 508 -12.37 -8.03 -19.56
CA ASN A 508 -13.54 -7.65 -18.78
C ASN A 508 -13.98 -6.25 -19.22
N MET A 509 -15.24 -6.13 -19.61
CA MET A 509 -15.78 -4.86 -20.09
C MET A 509 -16.80 -4.30 -19.12
N LEU A 510 -16.65 -3.02 -18.82
CA LEU A 510 -17.51 -2.26 -17.94
C LEU A 510 -18.12 -1.10 -18.71
N PHE A 511 -19.43 -1.14 -18.85
CA PHE A 511 -20.21 -0.10 -19.49
C PHE A 511 -21.36 0.33 -18.58
N SER A 512 -21.80 1.58 -18.67
CA SER A 512 -22.85 2.13 -17.81
C SER A 512 -24.17 1.35 -17.87
N GLU A 513 -24.50 0.78 -19.01
CA GLU A 513 -25.68 -0.07 -19.22
C GLU A 513 -25.66 -1.39 -18.43
N ASN A 514 -24.51 -1.77 -17.90
CA ASN A 514 -24.35 -2.96 -17.06
C ASN A 514 -24.45 -2.66 -15.58
N VAL A 515 -24.59 -1.37 -15.22
CA VAL A 515 -24.70 -0.94 -13.83
C VAL A 515 -26.16 -1.02 -13.39
N ILE A 516 -26.44 -1.80 -12.36
CA ILE A 516 -27.77 -1.89 -11.75
C ILE A 516 -27.92 -0.72 -10.79
N GLU A 517 -28.94 0.10 -11.00
CA GLU A 517 -29.28 1.16 -10.05
C GLU A 517 -29.73 0.55 -8.72
N ASP A 518 -29.14 1.02 -7.62
CA ASP A 518 -29.63 0.68 -6.30
C ASP A 518 -30.92 1.47 -6.04
N ASN A 519 -32.07 0.83 -6.14
CA ASN A 519 -33.36 1.45 -5.83
C ASN A 519 -33.58 1.65 -4.31
N GLU A 520 -32.64 1.22 -3.47
CA GLU A 520 -32.63 1.54 -2.05
C GLU A 520 -31.92 2.88 -1.86
N GLU A 521 -32.64 3.99 -2.08
CA GLU A 521 -32.23 5.25 -1.46
C GLU A 521 -32.10 5.01 0.04
N PRO A 522 -30.97 5.33 0.67
CA PRO A 522 -30.92 5.36 2.13
C PRO A 522 -32.04 6.29 2.59
N LYS A 523 -32.96 5.78 3.43
CA LYS A 523 -34.05 6.58 3.98
C LYS A 523 -33.44 7.90 4.40
N LYS A 524 -33.89 9.00 3.78
CA LYS A 524 -33.42 10.35 4.08
C LYS A 524 -33.50 10.56 5.58
N GLU A 525 -32.37 10.55 6.26
CA GLU A 525 -32.32 10.98 7.64
C GLU A 525 -32.96 12.38 7.75
N PRO A 526 -33.73 12.65 8.79
CA PRO A 526 -34.41 13.93 8.95
C PRO A 526 -33.39 15.05 9.10
N LYS A 527 -33.13 15.76 7.98
CA LYS A 527 -32.21 16.92 7.89
C LYS A 527 -32.55 18.09 8.81
N LYS A 528 -33.43 17.94 9.82
CA LYS A 528 -34.03 19.09 10.51
C LYS A 528 -33.42 19.46 11.85
N GLU A 529 -32.65 18.62 12.53
CA GLU A 529 -32.16 18.99 13.88
C GLU A 529 -30.71 19.47 13.92
N PHE A 530 -29.81 18.86 13.16
CA PHE A 530 -28.38 19.20 13.20
C PHE A 530 -28.04 20.63 12.74
N LYS A 531 -28.82 21.23 11.81
CA LYS A 531 -28.58 22.60 11.37
C LYS A 531 -29.01 23.69 12.36
N LYS A 532 -29.80 23.37 13.37
CA LYS A 532 -30.24 24.37 14.35
C LYS A 532 -29.30 24.49 15.54
N GLU A 533 -28.67 23.41 15.98
CA GLU A 533 -27.69 23.45 17.08
C GLU A 533 -26.36 24.08 16.67
N PHE A 534 -25.80 23.69 15.53
CA PHE A 534 -24.55 24.28 15.02
C PHE A 534 -24.64 25.80 14.78
N LYS A 535 -25.84 26.32 14.40
CA LYS A 535 -26.05 27.76 14.27
C LYS A 535 -26.24 28.48 15.62
N LYS A 536 -26.54 27.78 16.72
CA LYS A 536 -26.67 28.38 18.05
C LYS A 536 -25.33 28.50 18.77
N GLU A 537 -24.43 27.55 18.62
CA GLU A 537 -23.09 27.62 19.22
C GLU A 537 -22.22 28.66 18.53
N PHE A 538 -22.20 28.71 17.19
CA PHE A 538 -21.42 29.74 16.44
C PHE A 538 -21.91 31.19 16.65
N LYS A 539 -23.11 31.41 17.21
CA LYS A 539 -23.59 32.77 17.52
C LYS A 539 -23.27 33.22 18.95
N LYS A 540 -22.82 32.35 19.84
CA LYS A 540 -22.43 32.72 21.22
C LYS A 540 -21.02 33.28 21.31
N ASP A 541 -20.08 32.82 20.48
CA ASP A 541 -18.67 33.20 20.58
C ASP A 541 -18.31 34.51 19.84
N PHE A 542 -19.24 35.10 19.08
CA PHE A 542 -18.97 36.35 18.34
C PHE A 542 -19.55 37.62 18.97
N LYS A 543 -19.96 37.58 20.25
CA LYS A 543 -20.54 38.77 20.92
C LYS A 543 -19.67 39.41 22.01
N SER A 544 -18.43 39.03 22.16
CA SER A 544 -17.52 39.71 23.10
C SER A 544 -16.13 39.89 22.47
N GLY A 545 -15.91 41.00 21.82
CA GLY A 545 -14.61 41.40 21.30
C GLY A 545 -14.66 42.78 20.64
N ASP A 546 -14.22 43.77 21.38
CA ASP A 546 -14.15 45.14 21.00
C ASP A 546 -13.49 45.42 19.65
N LYS A 547 -14.17 46.18 18.81
CA LYS A 547 -13.65 46.69 17.54
C LYS A 547 -12.65 47.82 17.80
N LYS A 548 -11.37 47.60 17.50
CA LYS A 548 -10.41 48.65 17.17
C LYS A 548 -10.18 48.69 15.66
N PRO A 549 -10.22 49.86 15.02
CA PRO A 549 -10.10 49.99 13.58
C PRO A 549 -8.62 49.89 13.15
N TYR A 550 -8.33 48.99 12.23
CA TYR A 550 -7.04 48.92 11.55
C TYR A 550 -6.98 50.00 10.43
N LYS A 551 -5.98 50.86 10.53
CA LYS A 551 -5.64 51.83 9.47
C LYS A 551 -4.95 51.11 8.31
N LYS A 552 -5.50 51.28 7.10
CA LYS A 552 -4.83 50.92 5.84
C LYS A 552 -3.59 51.79 5.64
N ASN A 553 -2.44 51.15 5.43
CA ASN A 553 -1.27 51.81 4.86
C ASN A 553 -1.09 51.30 3.42
N ASP A 554 -1.51 52.10 2.47
CA ASP A 554 -1.20 51.93 1.05
C ASP A 554 0.24 52.42 0.80
N LYS A 555 1.14 51.58 0.35
CA LYS A 555 2.36 51.96 -0.35
C LYS A 555 2.52 51.14 -1.63
N PRO A 556 2.77 51.80 -2.77
CA PRO A 556 2.86 51.12 -4.06
C PRO A 556 4.24 50.53 -4.28
N TYR A 557 4.29 49.28 -4.74
CA TYR A 557 5.51 48.65 -5.23
C TYR A 557 5.87 49.13 -6.63
N LYS A 558 7.04 49.76 -6.79
CA LYS A 558 7.68 50.04 -8.08
C LYS A 558 8.40 48.77 -8.57
N LYS A 559 8.15 48.44 -9.84
CA LYS A 559 8.91 47.47 -10.63
C LYS A 559 10.36 47.93 -10.83
N LYS A 560 11.28 47.03 -10.61
CA LYS A 560 12.52 46.91 -11.37
C LYS A 560 12.74 45.43 -11.68
#